data_b1c3adb158de46515ecc55f2d3ac4b06
#
_entry.id   b1c3adb158de46515ecc55f2d3ac4b06
#
_cell.length_a   1.000
_cell.length_b   1.000
_cell.length_c   1.000
_cell.angle_alpha   90.00
_cell.angle_beta   90.00
_cell.angle_gamma   90.00
#
_symmetry.space_group_name_H-M   'P 1'
#
loop_
_entity.id
_entity.type
_entity.pdbx_description
1 polymer ?
#
loop_
_entity_poly.entity_id
_entity_poly.type
_entity_poly.pdbx_seq_one_letter_code
_entity_poly.pdbx_strand_id
1 'polypeptide(L)'
;PIAMLHLDPARPRDAQNHHLDEMQPPIGPLLSSWKEFLQTGPRGPAILLDLSPRLGDDQQSMIDAIAAMTFPGVSKTWEWLSQGGGRIDRLSLWIGAISSEQTHRCIRMGRKNILAIIEGTPQSSNQVKLTSPPPYGAYISIIDPALFQSGLQENWITTAIPKDTGYSWIRTEGRRPLLIHTEALIDDPNVMGFVVASGKVSQHRLAPPELHSIDQIASGVARHDIGKVTLRCNLDPKIQPTIQRRLDKALKEIDGEKAFMIDIMMSRGVGSHTLYVVCKED
;
A
#
# COMPACT_ATOMS: atom_id res chain seq x y z
N PRO A 1 35.45 -16.35 9.58
CA PRO A 1 34.55 -15.21 9.27
C PRO A 1 33.25 -15.70 8.71
N ILE A 2 32.16 -15.02 9.12
CA ILE A 2 30.78 -15.32 8.71
C ILE A 2 30.46 -14.49 7.45
N ALA A 3 30.06 -15.14 6.38
CA ALA A 3 29.81 -14.48 5.10
C ALA A 3 28.53 -13.59 5.11
N MET A 4 27.49 -14.02 5.86
CA MET A 4 26.23 -13.28 5.97
C MET A 4 25.58 -13.56 7.32
N LEU A 5 25.00 -12.54 7.94
CA LEU A 5 24.16 -12.64 9.12
C LEU A 5 22.71 -12.39 8.72
N HIS A 6 21.84 -13.37 8.96
CA HIS A 6 20.40 -13.22 8.80
C HIS A 6 19.75 -13.32 10.18
N LEU A 7 18.99 -12.31 10.54
CA LEU A 7 18.24 -12.24 11.79
C LEU A 7 16.75 -12.12 11.50
N ASP A 8 15.99 -13.02 12.09
CA ASP A 8 14.54 -12.98 12.17
C ASP A 8 14.16 -12.97 13.66
N PRO A 9 14.20 -11.79 14.33
CA PRO A 9 13.97 -11.69 15.75
C PRO A 9 12.57 -12.16 16.12
N ALA A 10 12.48 -13.17 16.96
CA ALA A 10 11.22 -13.63 17.49
C ALA A 10 10.60 -12.57 18.42
N ARG A 11 9.27 -12.58 18.53
CA ARG A 11 8.52 -11.80 19.50
C ARG A 11 7.78 -12.71 20.44
N PRO A 12 7.61 -12.30 21.70
CA PRO A 12 6.72 -13.00 22.62
C PRO A 12 5.32 -13.12 22.01
N ARG A 13 4.67 -14.27 22.20
CA ARG A 13 3.32 -14.50 21.67
C ARG A 13 2.27 -13.53 22.19
N ASP A 14 2.55 -12.97 23.39
CA ASP A 14 1.67 -12.05 24.12
C ASP A 14 2.00 -10.58 23.85
N ALA A 15 2.97 -10.28 22.97
CA ALA A 15 3.34 -8.92 22.60
C ALA A 15 2.16 -8.22 21.89
N GLN A 16 1.53 -7.28 22.60
CA GLN A 16 0.43 -6.46 22.06
C GLN A 16 0.95 -5.33 21.18
N ASN A 17 2.15 -4.86 21.47
CA ASN A 17 2.83 -3.79 20.77
C ASN A 17 4.06 -4.37 20.07
N HIS A 18 4.37 -3.85 18.88
CA HIS A 18 5.53 -4.30 18.09
C HIS A 18 6.75 -3.43 18.41
N HIS A 19 7.14 -3.31 19.70
CA HIS A 19 8.29 -2.53 20.13
C HIS A 19 9.61 -3.28 19.94
N LEU A 20 10.70 -2.53 19.71
CA LEU A 20 12.06 -3.08 19.57
C LEU A 20 12.51 -3.82 20.81
N ASP A 21 12.10 -3.36 21.99
CA ASP A 21 12.47 -3.95 23.29
C ASP A 21 11.92 -5.35 23.49
N GLU A 22 10.87 -5.72 22.74
CA GLU A 22 10.24 -7.03 22.78
C GLU A 22 10.95 -8.04 21.87
N MET A 23 11.87 -7.59 21.03
CA MET A 23 12.57 -8.47 20.08
C MET A 23 13.64 -9.32 20.77
N GLN A 24 13.65 -10.59 20.44
CA GLN A 24 14.64 -11.54 20.94
C GLN A 24 15.30 -12.31 19.79
N PRO A 25 16.64 -12.24 19.69
CA PRO A 25 17.55 -11.45 20.52
C PRO A 25 17.46 -9.95 20.25
N PRO A 26 17.86 -9.10 21.21
CA PRO A 26 17.90 -7.65 21.01
C PRO A 26 18.90 -7.26 19.94
N ILE A 27 18.48 -6.45 18.96
CA ILE A 27 19.24 -6.16 17.73
C ILE A 27 20.60 -5.50 18.03
N GLY A 28 20.61 -4.45 18.86
CA GLY A 28 21.83 -3.68 19.11
C GLY A 28 22.96 -4.50 19.75
N PRO A 29 22.74 -5.13 20.92
CA PRO A 29 23.73 -6.01 21.55
C PRO A 29 24.20 -7.14 20.63
N LEU A 30 23.26 -7.72 19.86
CA LEU A 30 23.61 -8.80 18.94
C LEU A 30 24.51 -8.32 17.80
N LEU A 31 24.18 -7.25 17.11
CA LEU A 31 25.01 -6.70 16.03
C LEU A 31 26.39 -6.32 16.54
N SER A 32 26.48 -5.74 17.73
CA SER A 32 27.77 -5.37 18.36
C SER A 32 28.63 -6.59 18.68
N SER A 33 28.05 -7.65 19.21
CA SER A 33 28.80 -8.87 19.57
C SER A 33 29.24 -9.69 18.36
N TRP A 34 28.52 -9.61 17.24
CA TRP A 34 28.87 -10.37 16.04
C TRP A 34 29.74 -9.61 15.05
N LYS A 35 29.91 -8.30 15.22
CA LYS A 35 30.68 -7.42 14.32
C LYS A 35 32.04 -7.97 13.92
N GLU A 36 32.82 -8.47 14.90
CA GLU A 36 34.16 -8.96 14.67
C GLU A 36 34.22 -10.29 13.90
N PHE A 37 33.13 -11.04 13.88
CA PHE A 37 33.03 -12.34 13.20
C PHE A 37 32.55 -12.21 11.75
N LEU A 38 32.02 -11.06 11.36
CA LEU A 38 31.51 -10.85 10.01
C LEU A 38 32.64 -10.60 9.02
N GLN A 39 32.54 -11.25 7.88
CA GLN A 39 33.37 -10.95 6.73
C GLN A 39 33.00 -9.58 6.17
N THR A 40 33.96 -8.67 6.06
CA THR A 40 33.72 -7.30 5.58
C THR A 40 34.40 -7.10 4.23
N GLY A 41 33.58 -6.82 3.21
CA GLY A 41 34.02 -6.43 1.87
C GLY A 41 34.06 -4.91 1.68
N PRO A 42 34.28 -4.42 0.44
CA PRO A 42 34.34 -2.98 0.15
C PRO A 42 33.02 -2.22 0.49
N ARG A 43 31.87 -2.91 0.48
CA ARG A 43 30.55 -2.35 0.82
C ARG A 43 30.14 -2.62 2.28
N GLY A 44 31.06 -3.16 3.10
CA GLY A 44 30.77 -3.57 4.47
C GLY A 44 30.33 -5.04 4.60
N PRO A 45 29.80 -5.45 5.78
CA PRO A 45 29.30 -6.79 6.02
C PRO A 45 28.00 -7.05 5.25
N ALA A 46 27.61 -8.31 5.10
CA ALA A 46 26.30 -8.71 4.60
C ALA A 46 25.36 -9.04 5.76
N ILE A 47 24.36 -8.18 6.03
CA ILE A 47 23.40 -8.41 7.12
C ILE A 47 21.99 -8.18 6.61
N LEU A 48 21.10 -9.13 6.92
CA LEU A 48 19.66 -9.06 6.67
C LEU A 48 18.91 -9.13 8.01
N LEU A 49 18.09 -8.13 8.28
CA LEU A 49 17.15 -8.13 9.41
C LEU A 49 15.74 -8.29 8.85
N ASP A 50 15.04 -9.39 9.19
CA ASP A 50 13.63 -9.54 8.93
C ASP A 50 12.83 -8.97 10.11
N LEU A 51 11.97 -8.00 9.81
CA LEU A 51 11.32 -7.16 10.80
C LEU A 51 9.79 -7.19 10.62
N SER A 52 9.08 -6.65 11.60
CA SER A 52 7.64 -6.51 11.44
C SER A 52 7.28 -5.36 10.50
N PRO A 53 6.37 -5.58 9.56
CA PRO A 53 5.80 -4.50 8.76
C PRO A 53 4.94 -3.52 9.58
N ARG A 54 4.80 -3.73 10.89
CA ARG A 54 4.06 -2.84 11.81
C ARG A 54 4.99 -1.94 12.64
N LEU A 55 6.30 -2.01 12.41
CA LEU A 55 7.23 -1.08 13.03
C LEU A 55 6.94 0.34 12.57
N GLY A 56 6.76 1.26 13.50
CA GLY A 56 6.61 2.68 13.22
C GLY A 56 7.92 3.34 12.79
N ASP A 57 7.82 4.54 12.25
CA ASP A 57 8.96 5.31 11.72
C ASP A 57 10.00 5.64 12.80
N ASP A 58 9.55 5.87 14.03
CA ASP A 58 10.41 6.08 15.21
C ASP A 58 11.29 4.83 15.49
N GLN A 59 10.70 3.66 15.42
CA GLN A 59 11.42 2.41 15.65
C GLN A 59 12.36 2.06 14.48
N GLN A 60 11.97 2.34 13.24
CA GLN A 60 12.85 2.22 12.07
C GLN A 60 14.05 3.16 12.23
N SER A 61 13.82 4.41 12.67
CA SER A 61 14.89 5.38 12.96
C SER A 61 15.83 4.91 14.07
N MET A 62 15.32 4.24 15.09
CA MET A 62 16.16 3.64 16.16
C MET A 62 17.05 2.51 15.60
N ILE A 63 16.50 1.63 14.74
CA ILE A 63 17.28 0.56 14.08
C ILE A 63 18.35 1.18 13.17
N ASP A 64 18.02 2.24 12.44
CA ASP A 64 18.96 2.98 11.63
C ASP A 64 20.12 3.57 12.44
N ALA A 65 19.81 4.12 13.61
CA ALA A 65 20.83 4.63 14.53
C ALA A 65 21.74 3.50 15.06
N ILE A 66 21.16 2.37 15.48
CA ILE A 66 21.90 1.18 15.93
C ILE A 66 22.83 0.68 14.83
N ALA A 67 22.33 0.54 13.59
CA ALA A 67 23.12 0.08 12.45
C ALA A 67 24.25 1.07 12.12
N ALA A 68 23.98 2.39 12.15
CA ALA A 68 24.98 3.43 11.90
C ALA A 68 26.07 3.48 12.97
N MET A 69 25.72 3.27 14.24
CA MET A 69 26.70 3.21 15.33
C MET A 69 27.58 1.96 15.25
N THR A 70 26.98 0.82 14.88
CA THR A 70 27.72 -0.45 14.80
C THR A 70 28.58 -0.52 13.54
N PHE A 71 28.06 -0.03 12.40
CA PHE A 71 28.72 -0.08 11.08
C PHE A 71 28.73 1.32 10.43
N PRO A 72 29.59 2.23 10.87
CA PRO A 72 29.64 3.60 10.35
C PRO A 72 29.89 3.64 8.83
N GLY A 73 29.14 4.45 8.11
CA GLY A 73 29.31 4.66 6.67
C GLY A 73 28.84 3.51 5.77
N VAL A 74 28.28 2.44 6.33
CA VAL A 74 27.78 1.29 5.57
C VAL A 74 26.38 1.58 5.04
N SER A 75 26.17 1.30 3.74
CA SER A 75 24.88 1.50 3.05
C SER A 75 23.79 0.59 3.61
N LYS A 76 22.55 1.06 3.54
CA LYS A 76 21.37 0.33 4.02
C LYS A 76 20.20 0.52 3.05
N THR A 77 19.36 -0.52 2.92
CA THR A 77 18.14 -0.48 2.13
C THR A 77 16.99 -1.08 2.95
N TRP A 78 15.99 -0.29 3.23
CA TRP A 78 14.71 -0.75 3.74
C TRP A 78 13.89 -1.37 2.62
N GLU A 79 13.31 -2.54 2.83
CA GLU A 79 12.52 -3.25 1.84
C GLU A 79 11.15 -3.64 2.37
N TRP A 80 10.11 -3.23 1.67
CA TRP A 80 8.71 -3.63 1.91
C TRP A 80 8.29 -4.64 0.86
N LEU A 81 7.82 -5.80 1.30
CA LEU A 81 7.32 -6.85 0.44
C LEU A 81 5.81 -6.98 0.61
N SER A 82 5.06 -6.79 -0.48
CA SER A 82 3.61 -6.94 -0.53
C SER A 82 3.19 -8.06 -1.48
N GLN A 83 2.22 -8.88 -1.06
CA GLN A 83 1.52 -9.83 -1.94
C GLN A 83 0.16 -9.27 -2.39
N GLY A 84 -0.16 -8.01 -2.04
CA GLY A 84 -1.42 -7.34 -2.30
C GLY A 84 -2.49 -7.64 -1.25
N GLY A 85 -3.73 -7.35 -1.59
CA GLY A 85 -4.83 -7.49 -0.64
C GLY A 85 -4.80 -6.46 0.50
N GLY A 86 -4.01 -5.40 0.34
CA GLY A 86 -3.90 -4.31 1.32
C GLY A 86 -3.08 -4.68 2.56
N ARG A 87 -2.18 -5.66 2.45
CA ARG A 87 -1.26 -6.06 3.51
C ARG A 87 0.17 -6.08 3.03
N ILE A 88 1.08 -5.67 3.90
CA ILE A 88 2.51 -5.86 3.75
C ILE A 88 2.88 -7.11 4.52
N ASP A 89 3.56 -8.02 3.85
CA ASP A 89 3.88 -9.34 4.41
C ASP A 89 5.18 -9.30 5.19
N ARG A 90 6.14 -8.49 4.71
CA ARG A 90 7.48 -8.43 5.29
C ARG A 90 8.05 -7.01 5.19
N LEU A 91 8.78 -6.63 6.22
CA LEU A 91 9.70 -5.49 6.25
C LEU A 91 11.10 -6.04 6.52
N SER A 92 12.06 -5.67 5.70
CA SER A 92 13.45 -6.11 5.88
C SER A 92 14.40 -4.92 5.80
N LEU A 93 15.52 -5.01 6.55
CA LEU A 93 16.64 -4.08 6.41
C LEU A 93 17.86 -4.84 5.89
N TRP A 94 18.32 -4.46 4.72
CA TRP A 94 19.48 -4.97 4.04
C TRP A 94 20.67 -4.04 4.30
N ILE A 95 21.78 -4.56 4.87
CA ILE A 95 22.91 -3.74 5.29
C ILE A 95 24.18 -4.19 4.56
N GLY A 96 24.94 -3.25 4.07
CA GLY A 96 26.29 -3.42 3.52
C GLY A 96 26.30 -4.11 2.16
N ALA A 97 27.05 -5.21 2.04
CA ALA A 97 27.32 -5.87 0.75
C ALA A 97 26.05 -6.27 -0.02
N ILE A 98 24.94 -6.47 0.69
CA ILE A 98 23.64 -6.89 0.12
C ILE A 98 22.62 -5.75 -0.01
N SER A 99 22.94 -4.53 0.43
CA SER A 99 22.08 -3.37 0.22
C SER A 99 22.05 -2.94 -1.25
N SER A 100 20.99 -2.26 -1.68
CA SER A 100 20.96 -1.58 -2.97
C SER A 100 21.65 -0.21 -2.90
N GLU A 101 21.74 0.48 -4.04
CA GLU A 101 22.18 1.88 -4.08
C GLU A 101 21.14 2.85 -3.52
N GLN A 102 19.88 2.41 -3.51
CA GLN A 102 18.77 3.20 -3.00
C GLN A 102 18.47 2.86 -1.54
N THR A 103 17.96 3.84 -0.80
CA THR A 103 17.67 3.68 0.62
C THR A 103 16.40 2.88 0.89
N HIS A 104 15.44 2.91 -0.04
CA HIS A 104 14.15 2.22 0.08
C HIS A 104 13.84 1.44 -1.17
N ARG A 105 13.18 0.29 -0.98
CA ARG A 105 12.70 -0.60 -2.02
C ARG A 105 11.32 -1.14 -1.65
N CYS A 106 10.40 -1.13 -2.60
CA CYS A 106 9.10 -1.77 -2.46
C CYS A 106 8.95 -2.84 -3.55
N ILE A 107 8.63 -4.06 -3.14
CA ILE A 107 8.46 -5.21 -4.02
C ILE A 107 7.02 -5.69 -3.94
N ARG A 108 6.39 -5.81 -5.10
CA ARG A 108 5.10 -6.45 -5.25
C ARG A 108 5.28 -7.87 -5.78
N MET A 109 4.93 -8.84 -4.96
CA MET A 109 5.01 -10.26 -5.30
C MET A 109 3.70 -10.80 -5.85
N GLY A 110 3.78 -11.61 -6.90
CA GLY A 110 2.76 -12.55 -7.28
C GLY A 110 2.93 -13.89 -6.53
N ARG A 111 2.20 -14.91 -6.95
CA ARG A 111 2.30 -16.24 -6.31
C ARG A 111 3.68 -16.88 -6.44
N LYS A 112 4.39 -16.67 -7.56
CA LYS A 112 5.67 -17.32 -7.87
C LYS A 112 6.71 -16.38 -8.46
N ASN A 113 6.38 -15.13 -8.71
CA ASN A 113 7.24 -14.15 -9.38
C ASN A 113 7.08 -12.76 -8.79
N ILE A 114 8.06 -11.94 -9.01
CA ILE A 114 7.98 -10.50 -8.77
C ILE A 114 7.12 -9.88 -9.87
N LEU A 115 6.11 -9.11 -9.48
CA LEU A 115 5.24 -8.37 -10.40
C LEU A 115 5.77 -6.98 -10.69
N ALA A 116 6.28 -6.31 -9.66
CA ALA A 116 6.81 -4.95 -9.77
C ALA A 116 7.85 -4.67 -8.69
N ILE A 117 8.80 -3.81 -9.01
CA ILE A 117 9.80 -3.28 -8.07
C ILE A 117 9.88 -1.78 -8.27
N ILE A 118 9.96 -1.05 -7.16
CA ILE A 118 10.32 0.36 -7.17
C ILE A 118 11.37 0.62 -6.09
N GLU A 119 12.36 1.43 -6.43
CA GLU A 119 13.43 1.84 -5.53
C GLU A 119 13.58 3.36 -5.56
N GLY A 120 14.04 3.95 -4.48
CA GLY A 120 14.28 5.38 -4.42
C GLY A 120 14.58 5.89 -3.02
N THR A 121 14.53 7.20 -2.91
CA THR A 121 14.54 7.90 -1.62
C THR A 121 13.10 8.25 -1.25
N PRO A 122 12.68 8.01 0.00
CA PRO A 122 11.31 8.27 0.42
C PRO A 122 10.95 9.76 0.31
N GLN A 123 9.73 10.02 -0.09
CA GLN A 123 9.19 11.37 -0.23
C GLN A 123 7.81 11.43 0.43
N SER A 124 7.48 12.58 1.01
CA SER A 124 6.15 12.81 1.56
C SER A 124 5.17 13.24 0.47
N SER A 125 3.93 12.78 0.58
CA SER A 125 2.81 13.22 -0.26
C SER A 125 1.81 14.00 0.53
N ASN A 126 1.19 15.00 -0.10
CA ASN A 126 0.12 15.76 0.49
C ASN A 126 -1.24 15.14 0.12
N GLN A 127 -2.03 14.82 1.14
CA GLN A 127 -3.41 14.40 0.94
C GLN A 127 -4.30 15.63 0.72
N VAL A 128 -5.09 15.59 -0.36
CA VAL A 128 -6.09 16.61 -0.68
C VAL A 128 -7.45 16.19 -0.15
N LYS A 129 -8.11 17.06 0.57
CA LYS A 129 -9.50 16.88 0.99
C LYS A 129 -10.43 17.42 -0.09
N LEU A 130 -11.25 16.55 -0.68
CA LEU A 130 -12.21 16.97 -1.69
C LEU A 130 -13.35 17.77 -1.05
N THR A 131 -13.69 18.89 -1.68
CA THR A 131 -14.84 19.75 -1.31
C THR A 131 -16.02 19.58 -2.27
N SER A 132 -15.78 19.01 -3.46
CA SER A 132 -16.77 18.64 -4.46
C SER A 132 -16.60 17.18 -4.88
N PRO A 133 -17.66 16.49 -5.32
CA PRO A 133 -17.55 15.15 -5.87
C PRO A 133 -16.55 15.07 -7.01
N PRO A 134 -15.84 13.92 -7.18
CA PRO A 134 -14.98 13.70 -8.34
C PRO A 134 -15.77 13.91 -9.63
N PRO A 135 -15.20 14.56 -10.66
CA PRO A 135 -15.86 14.70 -11.95
C PRO A 135 -16.16 13.34 -12.58
N TYR A 136 -17.27 13.23 -13.31
CA TYR A 136 -17.52 12.08 -14.17
C TYR A 136 -16.41 11.95 -15.21
N GLY A 137 -15.97 10.71 -15.45
CA GLY A 137 -14.87 10.42 -16.36
C GLY A 137 -13.46 10.64 -15.80
N ALA A 138 -13.30 11.28 -14.64
CA ALA A 138 -12.02 11.27 -13.94
C ALA A 138 -11.68 9.85 -13.49
N TYR A 139 -10.41 9.51 -13.48
CA TYR A 139 -9.94 8.23 -12.98
C TYR A 139 -9.77 8.24 -11.48
N ILE A 140 -10.10 7.13 -10.84
CA ILE A 140 -9.71 6.85 -9.45
C ILE A 140 -9.02 5.50 -9.42
N SER A 141 -7.82 5.48 -8.83
CA SER A 141 -7.04 4.27 -8.64
C SER A 141 -6.86 3.96 -7.16
N ILE A 142 -7.00 2.68 -6.81
CA ILE A 142 -6.65 2.14 -5.50
C ILE A 142 -5.24 1.59 -5.61
N ILE A 143 -4.34 2.09 -4.77
CA ILE A 143 -2.92 1.78 -4.83
C ILE A 143 -2.54 0.84 -3.68
N ASP A 144 -1.51 0.02 -3.87
CA ASP A 144 -0.97 -0.84 -2.82
C ASP A 144 -0.40 0.02 -1.68
N PRO A 145 -0.84 -0.19 -0.42
CA PRO A 145 -0.37 0.60 0.72
C PRO A 145 1.13 0.48 0.99
N ALA A 146 1.80 -0.54 0.46
CA ALA A 146 3.25 -0.69 0.59
C ALA A 146 4.03 0.49 0.00
N LEU A 147 3.51 1.13 -1.06
CA LEU A 147 4.12 2.34 -1.62
C LEU A 147 4.12 3.51 -0.63
N PHE A 148 3.05 3.66 0.15
CA PHE A 148 2.97 4.71 1.17
C PHE A 148 3.82 4.40 2.40
N GLN A 149 3.81 3.15 2.85
CA GLN A 149 4.64 2.75 4.00
C GLN A 149 6.14 2.79 3.69
N SER A 150 6.51 2.58 2.43
CA SER A 150 7.91 2.74 1.98
C SER A 150 8.28 4.18 1.64
N GLY A 151 7.33 5.12 1.60
CA GLY A 151 7.55 6.50 1.15
C GLY A 151 7.87 6.63 -0.34
N LEU A 152 7.60 5.59 -1.16
CA LEU A 152 7.95 5.54 -2.59
C LEU A 152 6.78 5.89 -3.53
N GLN A 153 5.66 6.37 -3.01
CA GLN A 153 4.49 6.73 -3.80
C GLN A 153 4.78 7.87 -4.80
N GLU A 154 5.62 8.85 -4.44
CA GLU A 154 6.03 9.93 -5.36
C GLU A 154 7.05 9.45 -6.41
N ASN A 155 7.92 8.51 -6.05
CA ASN A 155 8.80 7.86 -7.03
C ASN A 155 7.97 7.05 -8.04
N TRP A 156 6.93 6.32 -7.57
CA TRP A 156 6.04 5.56 -8.41
C TRP A 156 5.20 6.46 -9.34
N ILE A 157 4.62 7.55 -8.83
CA ILE A 157 3.74 8.42 -9.61
C ILE A 157 4.43 9.04 -10.81
N THR A 158 5.74 9.35 -10.70
CA THR A 158 6.50 9.91 -11.83
C THR A 158 6.58 8.99 -13.04
N THR A 159 6.41 7.69 -12.83
CA THR A 159 6.37 6.66 -13.89
C THR A 159 4.96 6.20 -14.21
N ALA A 160 4.01 6.42 -13.31
CA ALA A 160 2.66 5.86 -13.39
C ALA A 160 1.69 6.71 -14.20
N ILE A 161 1.91 8.02 -14.27
CA ILE A 161 1.03 8.94 -15.02
C ILE A 161 1.78 9.60 -16.17
N PRO A 162 1.08 9.91 -17.28
CA PRO A 162 1.66 10.71 -18.35
C PRO A 162 2.15 12.07 -17.82
N LYS A 163 3.19 12.59 -18.45
CA LYS A 163 3.73 13.92 -18.12
C LYS A 163 2.65 14.98 -18.24
N ASP A 164 2.65 15.95 -17.34
CA ASP A 164 1.68 17.05 -17.26
C ASP A 164 0.24 16.62 -16.93
N THR A 165 0.02 15.38 -16.49
CA THR A 165 -1.29 14.88 -16.01
C THR A 165 -1.57 15.43 -14.60
N GLY A 166 -2.76 15.99 -14.42
CA GLY A 166 -3.25 16.39 -13.10
C GLY A 166 -3.58 15.19 -12.23
N TYR A 167 -3.05 15.16 -11.01
CA TYR A 167 -3.36 14.13 -10.02
C TYR A 167 -3.45 14.70 -8.60
N SER A 168 -4.11 13.93 -7.72
CA SER A 168 -4.13 14.24 -6.28
C SER A 168 -4.34 12.97 -5.47
N TRP A 169 -3.59 12.84 -4.37
CA TRP A 169 -3.85 11.83 -3.37
C TRP A 169 -5.03 12.25 -2.51
N ILE A 170 -6.13 11.50 -2.55
CA ILE A 170 -7.34 11.79 -1.78
C ILE A 170 -7.47 10.90 -0.54
N ARG A 171 -6.68 9.83 -0.46
CA ARG A 171 -6.45 9.01 0.74
C ARG A 171 -5.04 8.46 0.68
N THR A 172 -4.26 8.65 1.75
CA THR A 172 -2.87 8.19 1.86
C THR A 172 -2.70 7.09 2.91
N GLU A 173 -3.69 6.93 3.79
CA GLU A 173 -3.65 6.01 4.91
C GLU A 173 -4.54 4.78 4.72
N GLY A 174 -4.28 3.76 5.54
CA GLY A 174 -5.08 2.55 5.59
C GLY A 174 -4.77 1.57 4.46
N ARG A 175 -5.68 0.63 4.23
CA ARG A 175 -5.47 -0.48 3.29
C ARG A 175 -5.72 -0.12 1.82
N ARG A 176 -6.29 1.04 1.54
CA ARG A 176 -6.73 1.45 0.20
C ARG A 176 -6.42 2.93 -0.03
N PRO A 177 -5.16 3.29 -0.20
CA PRO A 177 -4.79 4.63 -0.68
C PRO A 177 -5.50 4.92 -2.00
N LEU A 178 -5.95 6.15 -2.19
CA LEU A 178 -6.72 6.56 -3.36
C LEU A 178 -6.03 7.72 -4.08
N LEU A 179 -5.85 7.53 -5.36
CA LEU A 179 -5.37 8.52 -6.31
C LEU A 179 -6.51 8.95 -7.23
N ILE A 180 -6.77 10.23 -7.38
CA ILE A 180 -7.59 10.78 -8.46
C ILE A 180 -6.67 11.38 -9.53
N HIS A 181 -6.97 11.12 -10.80
CA HIS A 181 -6.16 11.62 -11.93
C HIS A 181 -7.02 11.82 -13.19
N THR A 182 -6.52 12.61 -14.14
CA THR A 182 -7.30 13.01 -15.31
C THR A 182 -7.13 12.06 -16.51
N GLU A 183 -5.98 11.37 -16.60
CA GLU A 183 -5.65 10.47 -17.69
C GLU A 183 -5.45 9.04 -17.14
N ALA A 184 -5.57 8.02 -17.98
CA ALA A 184 -5.28 6.64 -17.60
C ALA A 184 -3.84 6.47 -17.11
N LEU A 185 -3.62 5.52 -16.19
CA LEU A 185 -2.28 5.12 -15.78
C LEU A 185 -1.52 4.52 -16.97
N ILE A 186 -0.20 4.65 -16.95
CA ILE A 186 0.67 4.03 -17.95
C ILE A 186 0.60 2.51 -17.79
N ASP A 187 0.31 1.80 -18.89
CA ASP A 187 0.26 0.34 -18.93
C ASP A 187 1.67 -0.26 -18.97
N ASP A 188 2.32 -0.22 -17.80
CA ASP A 188 3.65 -0.79 -17.55
C ASP A 188 3.55 -1.78 -16.39
N PRO A 189 4.17 -2.96 -16.47
CA PRO A 189 4.12 -3.97 -15.40
C PRO A 189 4.56 -3.45 -14.03
N ASN A 190 5.57 -2.58 -13.95
CA ASN A 190 6.02 -2.01 -12.69
C ASN A 190 5.04 -0.97 -12.13
N VAL A 191 4.25 -0.32 -12.99
CA VAL A 191 3.16 0.56 -12.58
C VAL A 191 1.96 -0.27 -12.13
N MET A 192 1.46 -1.13 -13.03
CA MET A 192 0.23 -1.89 -12.82
C MET A 192 0.36 -2.94 -11.71
N GLY A 193 1.56 -3.41 -11.42
CA GLY A 193 1.81 -4.30 -10.28
C GLY A 193 1.41 -3.71 -8.93
N PHE A 194 1.45 -2.39 -8.76
CA PHE A 194 1.04 -1.69 -7.53
C PHE A 194 -0.41 -1.18 -7.57
N VAL A 195 -1.13 -1.37 -8.66
CA VAL A 195 -2.53 -0.97 -8.80
C VAL A 195 -3.45 -2.11 -8.36
N VAL A 196 -4.31 -1.83 -7.40
CA VAL A 196 -5.31 -2.81 -6.91
C VAL A 196 -6.57 -2.77 -7.77
N ALA A 197 -6.99 -1.59 -8.17
CA ALA A 197 -8.07 -1.32 -9.12
C ALA A 197 -7.91 0.10 -9.67
N SER A 198 -8.27 0.31 -10.92
CA SER A 198 -8.32 1.60 -11.58
C SER A 198 -9.56 1.69 -12.45
N GLY A 199 -10.16 2.88 -12.59
CA GLY A 199 -11.33 3.06 -13.43
C GLY A 199 -11.90 4.46 -13.41
N LYS A 200 -12.80 4.72 -14.37
CA LYS A 200 -13.46 6.01 -14.56
C LYS A 200 -14.67 6.18 -13.67
N VAL A 201 -14.76 7.32 -13.00
CA VAL A 201 -15.95 7.71 -12.22
C VAL A 201 -17.16 7.72 -13.14
N SER A 202 -18.11 6.81 -12.88
CA SER A 202 -19.36 6.67 -13.61
C SER A 202 -20.57 7.12 -12.79
N GLN A 203 -20.52 6.99 -11.47
CA GLN A 203 -21.61 7.39 -10.59
C GLN A 203 -21.09 7.78 -9.20
N HIS A 204 -21.72 8.75 -8.58
CA HIS A 204 -21.49 9.15 -7.19
C HIS A 204 -22.82 9.46 -6.48
N ARG A 205 -22.77 9.73 -5.16
CA ARG A 205 -23.93 9.97 -4.30
C ARG A 205 -24.86 8.76 -4.17
N LEU A 206 -24.26 7.58 -4.19
CA LEU A 206 -24.99 6.34 -3.91
C LEU A 206 -25.30 6.23 -2.42
N ALA A 207 -26.34 5.44 -2.10
CA ALA A 207 -26.60 5.08 -0.71
C ALA A 207 -25.41 4.30 -0.11
N PRO A 208 -25.22 4.36 1.21
CA PRO A 208 -24.28 3.47 1.89
C PRO A 208 -24.57 2.01 1.54
N PRO A 209 -23.56 1.17 1.28
CA PRO A 209 -23.76 -0.23 0.92
C PRO A 209 -24.13 -1.05 2.16
N GLU A 210 -25.40 -1.05 2.48
CA GLU A 210 -26.04 -1.79 3.57
C GLU A 210 -27.07 -2.76 3.00
N LEU A 211 -27.47 -3.78 3.78
CA LEU A 211 -28.37 -4.82 3.29
C LEU A 211 -29.70 -4.28 2.72
N HIS A 212 -30.21 -3.20 3.28
CA HIS A 212 -31.48 -2.59 2.85
C HIS A 212 -31.35 -1.71 1.60
N SER A 213 -30.16 -1.22 1.28
CA SER A 213 -29.91 -0.31 0.15
C SER A 213 -29.36 -1.00 -1.10
N ILE A 214 -29.02 -2.28 -1.03
CA ILE A 214 -28.35 -3.01 -2.13
C ILE A 214 -29.17 -3.04 -3.41
N ASP A 215 -30.48 -3.24 -3.31
CA ASP A 215 -31.35 -3.32 -4.49
C ASP A 215 -31.45 -1.94 -5.20
N GLN A 216 -31.41 -0.84 -4.42
CA GLN A 216 -31.32 0.52 -4.94
C GLN A 216 -29.97 0.77 -5.63
N ILE A 217 -28.86 0.33 -5.00
CA ILE A 217 -27.51 0.46 -5.57
C ILE A 217 -27.43 -0.34 -6.88
N ALA A 218 -27.87 -1.60 -6.87
CA ALA A 218 -27.89 -2.45 -8.07
C ALA A 218 -28.69 -1.83 -9.22
N SER A 219 -29.90 -1.33 -8.95
CA SER A 219 -30.73 -0.64 -9.94
C SER A 219 -30.07 0.65 -10.44
N GLY A 220 -29.35 1.36 -9.57
CA GLY A 220 -28.61 2.56 -9.92
C GLY A 220 -27.48 2.27 -10.90
N VAL A 221 -26.63 1.31 -10.58
CA VAL A 221 -25.44 0.98 -11.40
C VAL A 221 -25.80 0.29 -12.71
N ALA A 222 -26.86 -0.53 -12.72
CA ALA A 222 -27.37 -1.18 -13.94
C ALA A 222 -27.76 -0.18 -15.04
N ARG A 223 -28.26 1.01 -14.68
CA ARG A 223 -28.59 2.09 -15.64
C ARG A 223 -27.35 2.68 -16.34
N HIS A 224 -26.17 2.36 -15.85
CA HIS A 224 -24.88 2.78 -16.42
C HIS A 224 -24.13 1.61 -17.04
N ASP A 225 -24.84 0.56 -17.50
CA ASP A 225 -24.26 -0.63 -18.13
C ASP A 225 -23.20 -1.33 -17.26
N ILE A 226 -23.44 -1.39 -15.95
CA ILE A 226 -22.58 -2.06 -14.98
C ILE A 226 -23.26 -3.36 -14.52
N GLY A 227 -22.66 -4.50 -14.87
CA GLY A 227 -23.15 -5.83 -14.51
C GLY A 227 -22.44 -6.46 -13.31
N LYS A 228 -21.32 -5.88 -12.85
CA LYS A 228 -20.59 -6.37 -11.69
C LYS A 228 -19.94 -5.24 -10.91
N VAL A 229 -20.13 -5.22 -9.59
CA VAL A 229 -19.51 -4.22 -8.71
C VAL A 229 -18.77 -4.89 -7.57
N THR A 230 -17.45 -4.61 -7.44
CA THR A 230 -16.65 -5.04 -6.30
C THR A 230 -16.67 -3.96 -5.22
N LEU A 231 -17.11 -4.30 -4.00
CA LEU A 231 -17.11 -3.36 -2.88
C LEU A 231 -15.70 -3.17 -2.33
N ARG A 232 -15.18 -1.96 -2.48
CA ARG A 232 -13.88 -1.52 -1.96
C ARG A 232 -14.03 -0.43 -0.88
N CYS A 233 -15.23 -0.29 -0.32
CA CYS A 233 -15.53 0.62 0.76
C CYS A 233 -14.97 0.11 2.09
N ASN A 234 -14.82 1.02 3.05
CA ASN A 234 -14.46 0.68 4.42
C ASN A 234 -15.72 0.18 5.17
N LEU A 235 -15.96 -1.12 5.09
CA LEU A 235 -17.09 -1.82 5.72
C LEU A 235 -16.58 -2.74 6.82
N ASP A 236 -17.46 -3.07 7.77
CA ASP A 236 -17.18 -4.11 8.76
C ASP A 236 -16.85 -5.43 8.04
N PRO A 237 -15.67 -6.01 8.26
CA PRO A 237 -15.24 -7.26 7.62
C PRO A 237 -16.21 -8.44 7.84
N LYS A 238 -16.99 -8.42 8.92
CA LYS A 238 -17.97 -9.49 9.21
C LYS A 238 -19.18 -9.44 8.28
N ILE A 239 -19.62 -8.25 7.90
CA ILE A 239 -20.83 -8.06 7.09
C ILE A 239 -20.52 -7.86 5.60
N GLN A 240 -19.33 -7.36 5.25
CA GLN A 240 -18.92 -7.10 3.87
C GLN A 240 -19.15 -8.29 2.92
N PRO A 241 -18.79 -9.56 3.25
CA PRO A 241 -19.04 -10.69 2.35
C PRO A 241 -20.53 -10.95 2.08
N THR A 242 -21.39 -10.64 3.04
CA THR A 242 -22.85 -10.82 2.89
C THR A 242 -23.43 -9.75 2.00
N ILE A 243 -23.00 -8.49 2.16
CA ILE A 243 -23.40 -7.38 1.31
C ILE A 243 -22.91 -7.62 -0.13
N GLN A 244 -21.64 -8.02 -0.32
CA GLN A 244 -21.09 -8.34 -1.65
C GLN A 244 -21.91 -9.43 -2.35
N ARG A 245 -22.17 -10.55 -1.68
CA ARG A 245 -22.99 -11.65 -2.26
C ARG A 245 -24.40 -11.20 -2.66
N ARG A 246 -25.04 -10.33 -1.87
CA ARG A 246 -26.36 -9.80 -2.20
C ARG A 246 -26.30 -8.89 -3.44
N LEU A 247 -25.27 -8.04 -3.53
CA LEU A 247 -25.03 -7.19 -4.69
C LEU A 247 -24.77 -8.03 -5.96
N ASP A 248 -23.89 -9.03 -5.86
CA ASP A 248 -23.59 -9.96 -6.95
C ASP A 248 -24.85 -10.69 -7.43
N LYS A 249 -25.74 -11.09 -6.50
CA LYS A 249 -27.01 -11.72 -6.83
C LYS A 249 -27.97 -10.75 -7.54
N ALA A 250 -28.04 -9.50 -7.09
CA ALA A 250 -28.92 -8.48 -7.67
C ALA A 250 -28.48 -8.07 -9.09
N LEU A 251 -27.18 -8.19 -9.40
CA LEU A 251 -26.62 -7.87 -10.72
C LEU A 251 -26.42 -9.09 -11.63
N LYS A 252 -26.77 -10.31 -11.18
CA LYS A 252 -26.43 -11.57 -11.87
C LYS A 252 -26.95 -11.63 -13.33
N GLU A 253 -28.12 -11.10 -13.59
CA GLU A 253 -28.78 -11.13 -14.92
C GLU A 253 -28.53 -9.85 -15.72
N ILE A 254 -27.69 -8.95 -15.20
CA ILE A 254 -27.33 -7.69 -15.87
C ILE A 254 -26.05 -7.93 -16.65
N ASP A 255 -26.14 -7.87 -17.96
CA ASP A 255 -24.94 -7.81 -18.82
C ASP A 255 -24.36 -6.40 -18.77
N GLY A 256 -23.05 -6.29 -18.55
CA GLY A 256 -22.42 -5.00 -18.41
C GLY A 256 -20.99 -5.07 -17.92
N GLU A 257 -20.36 -3.90 -17.83
CA GLU A 257 -18.96 -3.76 -17.46
C GLU A 257 -18.71 -4.07 -15.98
N LYS A 258 -17.45 -4.31 -15.65
CA LYS A 258 -17.00 -4.42 -14.27
C LYS A 258 -16.78 -3.04 -13.69
N ALA A 259 -17.04 -2.91 -12.40
CA ALA A 259 -16.81 -1.69 -11.65
C ALA A 259 -16.40 -2.00 -10.20
N PHE A 260 -15.88 -1.00 -9.54
CA PHE A 260 -15.67 -1.05 -8.09
C PHE A 260 -16.31 0.16 -7.42
N MET A 261 -16.76 -0.05 -6.19
CA MET A 261 -17.38 0.98 -5.36
C MET A 261 -16.45 1.33 -4.20
N ILE A 262 -16.18 2.61 -4.02
CA ILE A 262 -15.36 3.17 -2.94
C ILE A 262 -16.11 4.18 -2.11
N ASP A 263 -15.60 4.44 -0.92
CA ASP A 263 -15.99 5.53 -0.04
C ASP A 263 -14.94 6.65 -0.10
N ILE A 264 -15.37 7.90 -0.18
CA ILE A 264 -14.50 9.08 -0.15
C ILE A 264 -14.99 10.02 0.95
N MET A 265 -14.07 10.47 1.81
CA MET A 265 -14.38 11.47 2.82
C MET A 265 -14.39 12.86 2.17
N MET A 266 -15.53 13.50 2.19
CA MET A 266 -15.73 14.85 1.66
C MET A 266 -15.73 15.87 2.78
N SER A 267 -15.09 17.02 2.57
CA SER A 267 -15.16 18.16 3.49
C SER A 267 -16.28 19.10 3.08
N ARG A 268 -17.13 19.51 4.03
CA ARG A 268 -18.20 20.48 3.80
C ARG A 268 -18.30 21.44 4.98
N GLY A 269 -17.79 22.66 4.79
CA GLY A 269 -17.71 23.65 5.88
C GLY A 269 -16.93 23.10 7.09
N VAL A 270 -17.55 23.06 8.25
CA VAL A 270 -16.94 22.55 9.50
C VAL A 270 -17.06 21.03 9.65
N GLY A 271 -17.81 20.35 8.77
CA GLY A 271 -18.09 18.91 8.85
C GLY A 271 -17.49 18.10 7.73
N SER A 272 -17.58 16.78 7.88
CA SER A 272 -17.24 15.81 6.84
C SER A 272 -18.38 14.82 6.66
N HIS A 273 -18.53 14.29 5.44
CA HIS A 273 -19.47 13.23 5.12
C HIS A 273 -18.86 12.24 4.15
N THR A 274 -19.34 11.02 4.16
CA THR A 274 -18.89 9.97 3.24
C THR A 274 -19.67 10.05 1.94
N LEU A 275 -18.95 10.10 0.83
CA LEU A 275 -19.48 9.97 -0.52
C LEU A 275 -19.16 8.57 -1.05
N TYR A 276 -20.16 7.86 -1.57
CA TYR A 276 -19.95 6.58 -2.26
C TYR A 276 -19.91 6.81 -3.77
N VAL A 277 -18.86 6.26 -4.39
CA VAL A 277 -18.52 6.45 -5.80
C VAL A 277 -18.33 5.09 -6.46
N VAL A 278 -18.86 4.94 -7.66
CA VAL A 278 -18.63 3.77 -8.52
C VAL A 278 -17.76 4.18 -9.69
N CYS A 279 -16.70 3.40 -9.91
CA CYS A 279 -15.77 3.56 -11.02
C CYS A 279 -15.86 2.32 -11.93
N LYS A 280 -16.07 2.51 -13.23
CA LYS A 280 -15.95 1.45 -14.23
C LYS A 280 -14.49 1.09 -14.38
N GLU A 281 -14.16 -0.21 -14.29
CA GLU A 281 -12.81 -0.71 -14.51
C GLU A 281 -12.41 -0.56 -15.98
N ASP A 282 -11.16 -0.17 -16.24
CA ASP A 282 -10.59 -0.14 -17.59
C ASP A 282 -10.22 -1.54 -18.08
#